data_2464782ecdce48c5c91044da94caf47e
#
_entry.id   2464782ecdce48c5c91044da94caf47e
#
_cell.length_a   1.000
_cell.length_b   1.000
_cell.length_c   1.000
_cell.angle_alpha   90.00
_cell.angle_beta   90.00
_cell.angle_gamma   90.00
#
_symmetry.space_group_name_H-M   'P 1'
#
loop_
_entity.id
_entity.type
_entity.pdbx_description
1 polymer ?
#
loop_
_entity_poly.entity_id
_entity_poly.type
_entity_poly.pdbx_seq_one_letter_code
_entity_poly.pdbx_strand_id
1 'polypeptide(L)'
;STTNAAGAVYDTYLSNFRNEDGSVNWLPVCADAHGFVVNKDLFEKYDIPLPTDYESFVSACQAFDKVGVRGFTADYSYDYTCMETLQGLSASELSSVDGRKWRTIYSDPDNTKREGLDSTVWPEAFERMEQFIQDTGLSQDDLDMNYDDVVEMYKSGKLAMYFGSSAGVKMFQDQGINTTFLPFFQQNGEKWLMTTPYFQIALN
;
A
#
# COMPACT_ATOMS: atom_id res chain seq x y z
N SER A 1 -16.43 -20.68 25.68
CA SER A 1 -15.22 -20.04 26.12
C SER A 1 -14.63 -19.21 24.98
N THR A 2 -14.57 -17.93 25.16
CA THR A 2 -14.03 -16.91 24.25
C THR A 2 -12.51 -17.06 24.00
N THR A 3 -11.84 -17.92 24.74
CA THR A 3 -10.41 -18.16 24.69
C THR A 3 -9.93 -18.82 23.39
N ASN A 4 -10.77 -19.55 22.68
CA ASN A 4 -10.33 -20.32 21.52
C ASN A 4 -10.35 -19.52 20.22
N ALA A 5 -11.23 -18.55 20.07
CA ALA A 5 -11.28 -17.72 18.87
C ALA A 5 -10.09 -16.72 18.80
N ALA A 6 -9.78 -16.07 19.94
CA ALA A 6 -8.64 -15.15 20.02
C ALA A 6 -7.29 -15.88 19.87
N GLY A 7 -7.18 -17.14 20.30
CA GLY A 7 -5.97 -17.95 20.11
C GLY A 7 -5.72 -18.39 18.67
N ALA A 8 -6.67 -18.20 17.77
CA ALA A 8 -6.51 -18.46 16.34
C ALA A 8 -6.07 -17.22 15.56
N VAL A 9 -6.02 -16.06 16.19
CA VAL A 9 -5.60 -14.79 15.55
C VAL A 9 -4.21 -14.43 16.04
N TYR A 10 -3.33 -14.06 15.13
CA TYR A 10 -1.98 -13.63 15.48
C TYR A 10 -2.01 -12.44 16.43
N ASP A 11 -1.18 -12.45 17.47
CA ASP A 11 -1.10 -11.40 18.48
C ASP A 11 -0.86 -10.00 17.89
N THR A 12 -0.11 -9.92 16.79
CA THR A 12 0.14 -8.67 16.06
C THR A 12 -1.16 -7.98 15.60
N TYR A 13 -2.14 -8.76 15.17
CA TYR A 13 -3.44 -8.21 14.77
C TYR A 13 -4.35 -7.96 15.97
N LEU A 14 -4.31 -8.81 16.98
CA LEU A 14 -5.10 -8.64 18.20
C LEU A 14 -4.66 -7.42 19.00
N SER A 15 -3.38 -7.04 18.95
CA SER A 15 -2.86 -5.88 19.70
C SER A 15 -3.58 -4.58 19.32
N ASN A 16 -4.03 -4.44 18.06
CA ASN A 16 -4.78 -3.28 17.59
C ASN A 16 -6.21 -3.20 18.15
N PHE A 17 -6.74 -4.30 18.70
CA PHE A 17 -8.12 -4.39 19.22
C PHE A 17 -8.15 -4.69 20.73
N ARG A 18 -7.00 -4.69 21.39
CA ARG A 18 -6.89 -4.95 22.81
C ARG A 18 -7.05 -3.66 23.60
N ASN A 19 -8.02 -3.64 24.50
CA ASN A 19 -8.23 -2.55 25.44
C ASN A 19 -7.13 -2.51 26.51
N GLU A 20 -7.06 -1.43 27.30
CA GLU A 20 -6.10 -1.28 28.40
C GLU A 20 -6.23 -2.37 29.46
N ASP A 21 -7.44 -2.89 29.69
CA ASP A 21 -7.73 -3.99 30.62
C ASP A 21 -7.37 -5.38 30.04
N GLY A 22 -6.86 -5.42 28.80
CA GLY A 22 -6.50 -6.64 28.08
C GLY A 22 -7.68 -7.35 27.39
N SER A 23 -8.90 -6.86 27.52
CA SER A 23 -10.06 -7.39 26.80
C SER A 23 -9.99 -7.11 25.31
N VAL A 24 -10.67 -7.92 24.50
CA VAL A 24 -10.77 -7.76 23.05
C VAL A 24 -12.24 -7.77 22.67
N ASN A 25 -12.73 -6.64 22.16
CA ASN A 25 -14.13 -6.48 21.75
C ASN A 25 -14.38 -6.84 20.29
N TRP A 26 -13.30 -6.83 19.46
CA TRP A 26 -13.35 -7.06 18.03
C TRP A 26 -12.35 -8.13 17.63
N LEU A 27 -12.77 -9.05 16.78
CA LEU A 27 -11.89 -10.07 16.20
C LEU A 27 -11.78 -9.82 14.70
N PRO A 28 -10.57 -9.63 14.14
CA PRO A 28 -10.38 -9.58 12.70
C PRO A 28 -10.60 -10.98 12.10
N VAL A 29 -11.32 -11.04 11.00
CA VAL A 29 -11.61 -12.31 10.29
C VAL A 29 -10.49 -12.65 9.31
N CYS A 30 -9.93 -11.62 8.67
CA CYS A 30 -8.81 -11.76 7.74
C CYS A 30 -7.92 -10.51 7.79
N ALA A 31 -6.78 -10.59 7.13
CA ALA A 31 -5.95 -9.44 6.84
C ALA A 31 -5.81 -9.30 5.33
N ASP A 32 -5.78 -8.07 4.85
CA ASP A 32 -5.41 -7.73 3.50
C ASP A 32 -4.02 -7.10 3.47
N ALA A 33 -3.28 -7.31 2.40
CA ALA A 33 -1.99 -6.68 2.18
C ALA A 33 -2.11 -5.66 1.05
N HIS A 34 -1.51 -4.48 1.24
CA HIS A 34 -1.48 -3.40 0.25
C HIS A 34 -0.07 -3.27 -0.32
N GLY A 35 0.00 -3.08 -1.62
CA GLY A 35 1.22 -3.02 -2.42
C GLY A 35 0.89 -2.82 -3.90
N PHE A 36 1.67 -3.40 -4.79
CA PHE A 36 1.46 -3.27 -6.23
C PHE A 36 0.87 -4.54 -6.83
N VAL A 37 -0.28 -4.40 -7.49
CA VAL A 37 -0.91 -5.44 -8.31
C VAL A 37 -0.33 -5.34 -9.71
N VAL A 38 0.16 -6.46 -10.26
CA VAL A 38 1.01 -6.48 -11.46
C VAL A 38 0.49 -7.47 -12.50
N ASN A 39 0.29 -7.01 -13.71
CA ASN A 39 -0.12 -7.81 -14.87
C ASN A 39 1.09 -8.46 -15.53
N LYS A 40 1.40 -9.70 -15.15
CA LYS A 40 2.54 -10.46 -15.69
C LYS A 40 2.47 -10.71 -17.19
N ASP A 41 1.27 -10.84 -17.76
CA ASP A 41 1.10 -11.05 -19.20
C ASP A 41 1.68 -9.89 -20.01
N LEU A 42 1.58 -8.65 -19.49
CA LEU A 42 2.17 -7.47 -20.13
C LEU A 42 3.70 -7.48 -20.01
N PHE A 43 4.25 -7.85 -18.86
CA PHE A 43 5.68 -7.97 -18.66
C PHE A 43 6.29 -9.00 -19.61
N GLU A 44 5.65 -10.17 -19.73
CA GLU A 44 6.06 -11.22 -20.68
C GLU A 44 5.92 -10.78 -22.14
N LYS A 45 4.80 -10.13 -22.49
CA LYS A 45 4.52 -9.65 -23.85
C LYS A 45 5.56 -8.66 -24.37
N TYR A 46 6.04 -7.77 -23.51
CA TYR A 46 6.96 -6.69 -23.90
C TYR A 46 8.41 -6.97 -23.51
N ASP A 47 8.71 -8.16 -23.00
CA ASP A 47 10.05 -8.57 -22.54
C ASP A 47 10.64 -7.59 -21.50
N ILE A 48 9.78 -7.11 -20.58
CA ILE A 48 10.15 -6.23 -19.48
C ILE A 48 10.29 -7.10 -18.22
N PRO A 49 11.44 -7.06 -17.50
CA PRO A 49 11.61 -7.84 -16.29
C PRO A 49 10.71 -7.33 -15.14
N LEU A 50 10.20 -8.27 -14.31
CA LEU A 50 9.46 -7.91 -13.11
C LEU A 50 10.36 -7.14 -12.14
N PRO A 51 9.84 -6.06 -11.52
CA PRO A 51 10.60 -5.27 -10.56
C PRO A 51 11.02 -6.08 -9.32
N THR A 52 12.23 -5.84 -8.86
CA THR A 52 12.80 -6.43 -7.64
C THR A 52 13.24 -5.41 -6.60
N ASP A 53 13.32 -4.14 -7.00
CA ASP A 53 13.70 -2.98 -6.21
C ASP A 53 13.10 -1.70 -6.80
N TYR A 54 13.33 -0.56 -6.16
CA TYR A 54 12.78 0.73 -6.58
C TYR A 54 13.26 1.14 -7.98
N GLU A 55 14.55 0.97 -8.28
CA GLU A 55 15.14 1.37 -9.58
C GLU A 55 14.53 0.54 -10.73
N SER A 56 14.40 -0.77 -10.55
CA SER A 56 13.77 -1.64 -11.55
C SER A 56 12.27 -1.38 -11.69
N PHE A 57 11.58 -0.96 -10.62
CA PHE A 57 10.18 -0.54 -10.67
C PHE A 57 10.00 0.70 -11.55
N VAL A 58 10.82 1.73 -11.31
CA VAL A 58 10.82 2.96 -12.13
C VAL A 58 11.18 2.64 -13.58
N SER A 59 12.20 1.81 -13.81
CA SER A 59 12.62 1.40 -15.16
C SER A 59 11.48 0.67 -15.89
N ALA A 60 10.72 -0.17 -15.21
CA ALA A 60 9.57 -0.85 -15.78
C ALA A 60 8.46 0.13 -16.16
N CYS A 61 8.14 1.12 -15.30
CA CYS A 61 7.17 2.17 -15.62
C CYS A 61 7.55 2.90 -16.92
N GLN A 62 8.79 3.35 -17.01
CA GLN A 62 9.29 4.07 -18.18
C GLN A 62 9.35 3.19 -19.45
N ALA A 63 9.61 1.89 -19.30
CA ALA A 63 9.62 0.96 -20.42
C ALA A 63 8.21 0.74 -20.99
N PHE A 64 7.20 0.63 -20.12
CA PHE A 64 5.81 0.51 -20.54
C PHE A 64 5.30 1.78 -21.23
N ASP A 65 5.61 2.96 -20.71
CA ASP A 65 5.19 4.23 -21.31
C ASP A 65 5.73 4.37 -22.75
N LYS A 66 6.95 3.87 -23.03
CA LYS A 66 7.54 3.87 -24.39
C LYS A 66 6.78 3.00 -25.38
N VAL A 67 6.08 1.98 -24.92
CA VAL A 67 5.27 1.09 -25.77
C VAL A 67 3.78 1.41 -25.74
N GLY A 68 3.41 2.54 -25.14
CA GLY A 68 2.02 3.04 -25.11
C GLY A 68 1.12 2.29 -24.10
N VAL A 69 1.73 1.65 -23.11
CA VAL A 69 1.04 1.05 -21.96
C VAL A 69 1.36 1.90 -20.73
N ARG A 70 0.36 2.28 -19.95
CA ARG A 70 0.60 2.98 -18.69
C ARG A 70 1.36 2.07 -17.73
N GLY A 71 2.55 2.50 -17.28
CA GLY A 71 3.38 1.69 -16.39
C GLY A 71 2.77 1.53 -15.02
N PHE A 72 2.34 2.65 -14.42
CA PHE A 72 1.76 2.68 -13.08
C PHE A 72 0.73 3.81 -12.93
N THR A 73 -0.34 3.54 -12.20
CA THR A 73 -1.26 4.52 -11.61
C THR A 73 -2.03 3.90 -10.44
N ALA A 74 -3.01 4.61 -9.88
CA ALA A 74 -3.96 4.12 -8.90
C ALA A 74 -5.25 4.94 -8.93
N ASP A 75 -6.21 4.59 -8.11
CA ASP A 75 -7.50 5.29 -7.94
C ASP A 75 -7.34 6.54 -7.05
N TYR A 76 -6.49 7.48 -7.50
CA TYR A 76 -6.11 8.67 -6.74
C TYR A 76 -7.21 9.72 -6.57
N SER A 77 -8.38 9.54 -7.16
CA SER A 77 -9.56 10.34 -6.81
C SER A 77 -10.01 10.13 -5.36
N TYR A 78 -9.51 9.08 -4.71
CA TYR A 78 -9.72 8.81 -3.30
C TYR A 78 -8.51 9.26 -2.47
N ASP A 79 -8.73 10.13 -1.50
CA ASP A 79 -7.69 10.66 -0.62
C ASP A 79 -7.00 9.56 0.22
N TYR A 80 -7.71 8.49 0.61
CA TYR A 80 -7.10 7.35 1.29
C TYR A 80 -6.05 6.64 0.43
N THR A 81 -6.24 6.52 -0.89
CA THR A 81 -5.26 5.91 -1.80
C THR A 81 -3.96 6.73 -1.85
N CYS A 82 -4.07 8.07 -1.87
CA CYS A 82 -2.91 8.96 -1.76
C CYS A 82 -2.15 8.74 -0.45
N MET A 83 -2.89 8.68 0.67
CA MET A 83 -2.30 8.48 2.00
C MET A 83 -1.65 7.10 2.15
N GLU A 84 -2.27 6.05 1.66
CA GLU A 84 -1.73 4.69 1.73
C GLU A 84 -0.49 4.53 0.82
N THR A 85 -0.48 5.14 -0.35
CA THR A 85 0.70 5.17 -1.21
C THR A 85 1.87 5.87 -0.52
N LEU A 86 1.64 7.06 0.07
CA LEU A 86 2.64 7.79 0.84
C LEU A 86 3.18 6.96 2.01
N GLN A 87 2.30 6.32 2.78
CA GLN A 87 2.68 5.47 3.92
C GLN A 87 3.47 4.24 3.48
N GLY A 88 3.09 3.61 2.37
CA GLY A 88 3.79 2.46 1.83
C GLY A 88 5.20 2.79 1.33
N LEU A 89 5.35 3.91 0.63
CA LEU A 89 6.65 4.41 0.15
C LEU A 89 7.57 4.87 1.29
N SER A 90 7.01 5.27 2.42
CA SER A 90 7.74 5.78 3.59
C SER A 90 7.70 4.80 4.78
N ALA A 91 7.45 3.52 4.51
CA ALA A 91 7.27 2.52 5.57
C ALA A 91 8.53 2.36 6.45
N SER A 92 9.72 2.51 5.88
CA SER A 92 10.99 2.47 6.61
C SER A 92 11.07 3.60 7.65
N GLU A 93 10.79 4.82 7.23
CA GLU A 93 10.82 6.03 8.09
C GLU A 93 9.73 5.94 9.17
N LEU A 94 8.50 5.63 8.77
CA LEU A 94 7.36 5.51 9.68
C LEU A 94 7.51 4.34 10.68
N SER A 95 8.29 3.32 10.34
CA SER A 95 8.59 2.18 11.23
C SER A 95 9.89 2.35 12.00
N SER A 96 10.65 3.41 11.77
CA SER A 96 11.85 3.79 12.54
C SER A 96 11.52 4.10 14.00
N VAL A 97 12.56 4.28 14.82
CA VAL A 97 12.39 4.71 16.21
C VAL A 97 11.67 6.05 16.28
N ASP A 98 12.06 7.01 15.44
CA ASP A 98 11.47 8.35 15.42
C ASP A 98 10.06 8.35 14.85
N GLY A 99 9.77 7.55 13.81
CA GLY A 99 8.44 7.37 13.29
C GLY A 99 7.46 6.75 14.29
N ARG A 100 7.92 5.77 15.07
CA ARG A 100 7.11 5.20 16.16
C ARG A 100 6.91 6.19 17.31
N LYS A 101 7.93 6.96 17.66
CA LYS A 101 7.84 8.02 18.65
C LYS A 101 6.80 9.07 18.23
N TRP A 102 6.88 9.52 16.98
CA TRP A 102 5.90 10.46 16.43
C TRP A 102 4.47 9.95 16.55
N ARG A 103 4.21 8.69 16.14
CA ARG A 103 2.86 8.09 16.24
C ARG A 103 2.35 8.06 17.69
N THR A 104 3.21 7.71 18.64
CA THR A 104 2.85 7.68 20.06
C THR A 104 2.45 9.07 20.56
N ILE A 105 3.24 10.09 20.23
CA ILE A 105 2.97 11.48 20.64
C ILE A 105 1.71 12.00 19.94
N TYR A 106 1.56 11.70 18.64
CA TYR A 106 0.40 12.17 17.87
C TYR A 106 -0.91 11.52 18.33
N SER A 107 -0.87 10.27 18.76
CA SER A 107 -2.02 9.54 19.30
C SER A 107 -2.34 9.87 20.76
N ASP A 108 -1.46 10.59 21.45
CA ASP A 108 -1.70 11.04 22.83
C ASP A 108 -2.86 12.05 22.84
N PRO A 109 -3.91 11.85 23.68
CA PRO A 109 -4.98 12.84 23.87
C PRO A 109 -4.46 14.21 24.33
N ASP A 110 -3.34 14.27 25.04
CA ASP A 110 -2.65 15.51 25.36
C ASP A 110 -1.87 16.02 24.14
N ASN A 111 -2.55 16.87 23.34
CA ASN A 111 -1.97 17.44 22.14
C ASN A 111 -0.91 18.52 22.38
N THR A 112 -0.65 18.89 23.62
CA THR A 112 0.40 19.90 23.96
C THR A 112 1.82 19.43 23.64
N LYS A 113 2.02 18.10 23.48
CA LYS A 113 3.29 17.49 23.13
C LYS A 113 3.52 17.33 21.62
N ARG A 114 2.52 17.68 20.80
CA ARG A 114 2.63 17.55 19.35
C ARG A 114 3.54 18.63 18.80
N GLU A 115 4.57 18.22 18.11
CA GLU A 115 5.47 19.08 17.35
C GLU A 115 4.93 19.33 15.95
N GLY A 116 5.42 20.35 15.26
CA GLY A 116 5.15 20.55 13.83
C GLY A 116 5.69 19.37 13.00
N LEU A 117 5.09 19.11 11.84
CA LEU A 117 5.50 17.99 10.99
C LEU A 117 6.95 18.10 10.50
N ASP A 118 7.47 19.31 10.35
CA ASP A 118 8.82 19.63 9.90
C ASP A 118 9.93 19.16 10.85
N SER A 119 9.61 18.89 12.13
CA SER A 119 10.55 18.30 13.09
C SER A 119 10.39 16.76 13.24
N THR A 120 9.71 16.13 12.32
CA THR A 120 9.39 14.69 12.35
C THR A 120 9.95 13.96 11.12
N VAL A 121 9.53 12.70 10.88
CA VAL A 121 9.89 11.92 9.69
C VAL A 121 9.09 12.30 8.42
N TRP A 122 8.09 13.18 8.55
CA TRP A 122 7.17 13.50 7.46
C TRP A 122 7.77 14.30 6.30
N PRO A 123 8.68 15.26 6.51
CA PRO A 123 9.34 15.94 5.40
C PRO A 123 9.99 14.96 4.43
N GLU A 124 10.76 13.99 4.96
CA GLU A 124 11.40 12.96 4.16
C GLU A 124 10.37 12.05 3.44
N ALA A 125 9.24 11.73 4.10
CA ALA A 125 8.15 10.98 3.50
C ALA A 125 7.52 11.72 2.31
N PHE A 126 7.32 13.04 2.42
CA PHE A 126 6.79 13.87 1.32
C PHE A 126 7.79 14.00 0.17
N GLU A 127 9.09 14.16 0.46
CA GLU A 127 10.14 14.17 -0.57
C GLU A 127 10.16 12.85 -1.35
N ARG A 128 9.99 11.71 -0.70
CA ARG A 128 9.88 10.40 -1.37
C ARG A 128 8.65 10.31 -2.26
N MET A 129 7.51 10.83 -1.82
CA MET A 129 6.30 10.85 -2.62
C MET A 129 6.47 11.75 -3.85
N GLU A 130 7.07 12.92 -3.70
CA GLU A 130 7.37 13.82 -4.80
C GLU A 130 8.30 13.14 -5.83
N GLN A 131 9.36 12.49 -5.35
CA GLN A 131 10.27 11.74 -6.22
C GLN A 131 9.54 10.59 -6.94
N PHE A 132 8.69 9.84 -6.24
CA PHE A 132 7.91 8.76 -6.82
C PHE A 132 6.98 9.26 -7.93
N ILE A 133 6.30 10.39 -7.73
CA ILE A 133 5.44 11.02 -8.73
C ILE A 133 6.25 11.35 -9.99
N GLN A 134 7.42 11.96 -9.84
CA GLN A 134 8.31 12.30 -10.95
C GLN A 134 8.82 11.07 -11.69
N ASP A 135 9.29 10.07 -10.95
CA ASP A 135 9.90 8.86 -11.49
C ASP A 135 8.92 7.97 -12.25
N THR A 136 7.66 7.92 -11.78
CA THR A 136 6.61 7.08 -12.39
C THR A 136 5.78 7.81 -13.44
N GLY A 137 6.01 9.13 -13.61
CA GLY A 137 5.27 9.95 -14.56
C GLY A 137 3.79 10.17 -14.19
N LEU A 138 3.45 10.06 -12.88
CA LEU A 138 2.12 10.45 -12.40
C LEU A 138 1.87 11.93 -12.68
N SER A 139 0.64 12.25 -13.06
CA SER A 139 0.23 13.59 -13.51
C SER A 139 -1.08 14.02 -12.85
N GLN A 140 -1.51 15.23 -13.13
CA GLN A 140 -2.81 15.73 -12.66
C GLN A 140 -3.98 14.85 -13.12
N ASP A 141 -3.89 14.23 -14.31
CA ASP A 141 -4.95 13.38 -14.84
C ASP A 141 -5.13 12.11 -14.01
N ASP A 142 -4.08 11.63 -13.34
CA ASP A 142 -4.17 10.47 -12.45
C ASP A 142 -4.99 10.76 -11.18
N LEU A 143 -5.09 12.03 -10.75
CA LEU A 143 -5.88 12.42 -9.57
C LEU A 143 -7.39 12.30 -9.77
N ASP A 144 -7.85 12.26 -11.01
CA ASP A 144 -9.27 12.09 -11.34
C ASP A 144 -9.67 10.61 -11.52
N MET A 145 -8.70 9.69 -11.51
CA MET A 145 -8.95 8.27 -11.72
C MET A 145 -9.63 7.64 -10.51
N ASN A 146 -10.74 6.96 -10.74
CA ASN A 146 -11.44 6.15 -9.75
C ASN A 146 -11.09 4.66 -9.90
N TYR A 147 -11.58 3.83 -8.99
CA TYR A 147 -11.32 2.39 -8.98
C TYR A 147 -11.78 1.68 -10.27
N ASP A 148 -12.95 2.05 -10.81
CA ASP A 148 -13.49 1.41 -12.02
C ASP A 148 -12.62 1.73 -13.24
N ASP A 149 -12.11 2.97 -13.35
CA ASP A 149 -11.18 3.37 -14.42
C ASP A 149 -9.88 2.54 -14.37
N VAL A 150 -9.29 2.40 -13.18
CA VAL A 150 -8.08 1.60 -12.98
C VAL A 150 -8.31 0.14 -13.34
N VAL A 151 -9.42 -0.44 -12.87
CA VAL A 151 -9.79 -1.84 -13.15
C VAL A 151 -10.00 -2.05 -14.65
N GLU A 152 -10.67 -1.14 -15.34
CA GLU A 152 -10.89 -1.22 -16.80
C GLU A 152 -9.57 -1.14 -17.56
N MET A 153 -8.69 -0.19 -17.21
CA MET A 153 -7.37 -0.08 -17.82
C MET A 153 -6.54 -1.34 -17.63
N TYR A 154 -6.55 -1.89 -16.42
CA TYR A 154 -5.81 -3.11 -16.10
C TYR A 154 -6.34 -4.32 -16.90
N LYS A 155 -7.65 -4.53 -16.92
CA LYS A 155 -8.31 -5.60 -17.68
C LYS A 155 -8.11 -5.51 -19.19
N SER A 156 -8.10 -4.28 -19.71
CA SER A 156 -7.89 -4.05 -21.15
C SER A 156 -6.42 -4.12 -21.59
N GLY A 157 -5.50 -4.39 -20.65
CA GLY A 157 -4.07 -4.44 -20.94
C GLY A 157 -3.44 -3.08 -21.25
N LYS A 158 -4.03 -2.01 -20.77
CA LYS A 158 -3.53 -0.63 -20.90
C LYS A 158 -2.75 -0.14 -19.69
N LEU A 159 -2.75 -0.92 -18.59
CA LEU A 159 -2.08 -0.60 -17.34
C LEU A 159 -1.30 -1.83 -16.86
N ALA A 160 -0.01 -1.65 -16.60
CA ALA A 160 0.86 -2.74 -16.20
C ALA A 160 0.83 -3.01 -14.69
N MET A 161 0.81 -1.95 -13.89
CA MET A 161 0.84 -2.03 -12.43
C MET A 161 -0.07 -0.97 -11.82
N TYR A 162 -0.70 -1.29 -10.70
CA TYR A 162 -1.42 -0.29 -9.91
C TYR A 162 -1.26 -0.55 -8.41
N PHE A 163 -1.41 0.50 -7.60
CA PHE A 163 -1.52 0.34 -6.16
C PHE A 163 -2.88 -0.29 -5.83
N GLY A 164 -2.84 -1.37 -5.05
CA GLY A 164 -4.05 -2.08 -4.67
C GLY A 164 -3.82 -3.12 -3.58
N SER A 165 -4.83 -3.93 -3.33
CA SER A 165 -4.80 -4.94 -2.30
C SER A 165 -4.55 -6.35 -2.84
N SER A 166 -4.12 -7.26 -1.98
CA SER A 166 -3.93 -8.68 -2.28
C SER A 166 -5.22 -9.37 -2.75
N ALA A 167 -6.39 -8.86 -2.35
CA ALA A 167 -7.69 -9.35 -2.84
C ALA A 167 -7.86 -9.13 -4.35
N GLY A 168 -7.32 -8.05 -4.90
CA GLY A 168 -7.33 -7.76 -6.33
C GLY A 168 -6.62 -8.82 -7.16
N VAL A 169 -5.54 -9.41 -6.63
CA VAL A 169 -4.79 -10.47 -7.34
C VAL A 169 -5.68 -11.65 -7.68
N LYS A 170 -6.40 -12.18 -6.68
CA LYS A 170 -7.29 -13.31 -6.90
C LYS A 170 -8.44 -12.95 -7.84
N MET A 171 -9.01 -11.77 -7.69
CA MET A 171 -10.10 -11.29 -8.55
C MET A 171 -9.70 -11.31 -10.03
N PHE A 172 -8.50 -10.88 -10.38
CA PHE A 172 -8.02 -10.85 -11.76
C PHE A 172 -7.57 -12.24 -12.25
N GLN A 173 -6.95 -13.05 -11.39
CA GLN A 173 -6.61 -14.44 -11.71
C GLN A 173 -7.85 -15.26 -12.05
N ASP A 174 -8.94 -15.07 -11.31
CA ASP A 174 -10.25 -15.73 -11.59
C ASP A 174 -10.85 -15.28 -12.94
N GLN A 175 -10.42 -14.14 -13.48
CA GLN A 175 -10.77 -13.64 -14.82
C GLN A 175 -9.75 -14.01 -15.91
N GLY A 176 -8.75 -14.83 -15.58
CA GLY A 176 -7.76 -15.34 -16.51
C GLY A 176 -6.60 -14.39 -16.80
N ILE A 177 -6.42 -13.33 -16.02
CA ILE A 177 -5.28 -12.41 -16.12
C ILE A 177 -4.16 -12.92 -15.17
N ASN A 178 -2.98 -13.18 -15.72
CA ASN A 178 -1.84 -13.63 -14.93
C ASN A 178 -1.29 -12.49 -14.06
N THR A 179 -1.88 -12.38 -12.87
CA THR A 179 -1.62 -11.30 -11.92
C THR A 179 -0.74 -11.77 -10.78
N THR A 180 0.21 -10.94 -10.37
CA THR A 180 1.03 -11.13 -9.16
C THR A 180 0.98 -9.89 -8.28
N PHE A 181 1.63 -9.97 -7.11
CA PHE A 181 1.66 -8.93 -6.11
C PHE A 181 3.08 -8.60 -5.70
N LEU A 182 3.43 -7.32 -5.65
CA LEU A 182 4.75 -6.85 -5.26
C LEU A 182 4.65 -5.90 -4.06
N PRO A 183 5.68 -5.87 -3.21
CA PRO A 183 5.76 -4.96 -2.09
C PRO A 183 6.05 -3.52 -2.55
N PHE A 184 5.90 -2.57 -1.65
CA PHE A 184 6.53 -1.27 -1.80
C PHE A 184 8.05 -1.42 -1.73
N PHE A 185 8.72 -0.95 -2.74
CA PHE A 185 10.17 -0.89 -2.79
C PHE A 185 10.66 0.44 -2.23
N GLN A 186 11.51 0.37 -1.23
CA GLN A 186 12.11 1.56 -0.63
C GLN A 186 13.41 1.90 -1.34
N GLN A 187 13.77 3.18 -1.37
CA GLN A 187 15.06 3.63 -1.94
C GLN A 187 16.28 3.08 -1.21
N ASN A 188 16.14 2.71 0.07
CA ASN A 188 17.19 2.07 0.87
C ASN A 188 17.32 0.54 0.60
N GLY A 189 16.54 -0.01 -0.33
CA GLY A 189 16.55 -1.43 -0.68
C GLY A 189 15.62 -2.31 0.16
N GLU A 190 14.97 -1.78 1.18
CA GLU A 190 13.96 -2.52 1.95
C GLU A 190 12.68 -2.74 1.13
N LYS A 191 11.90 -3.73 1.54
CA LYS A 191 10.62 -4.10 0.92
C LYS A 191 9.55 -4.21 1.99
N TRP A 192 8.46 -3.49 1.81
CA TRP A 192 7.38 -3.40 2.78
C TRP A 192 6.03 -3.75 2.17
N LEU A 193 5.22 -4.43 2.96
CA LEU A 193 3.79 -4.57 2.72
C LEU A 193 3.05 -3.89 3.87
N MET A 194 2.06 -3.09 3.54
CA MET A 194 1.10 -2.66 4.55
C MET A 194 0.06 -3.75 4.73
N THR A 195 -0.24 -4.10 5.97
CA THR A 195 -1.28 -5.09 6.27
C THR A 195 -2.34 -4.47 7.17
N THR A 196 -3.59 -4.66 6.78
CA THR A 196 -4.74 -4.16 7.52
C THR A 196 -5.63 -5.32 7.94
N PRO A 197 -6.00 -5.42 9.23
CA PRO A 197 -7.03 -6.35 9.67
C PRO A 197 -8.36 -5.97 9.01
N TYR A 198 -9.04 -6.94 8.41
CA TYR A 198 -10.22 -6.69 7.60
C TYR A 198 -11.41 -7.52 8.11
N PHE A 199 -12.63 -6.99 7.96
CA PHE A 199 -13.86 -7.60 8.46
C PHE A 199 -13.77 -7.98 9.95
N GLN A 200 -14.06 -7.01 10.81
CA GLN A 200 -14.06 -7.21 12.26
C GLN A 200 -15.45 -7.69 12.72
N ILE A 201 -15.43 -8.69 13.62
CA ILE A 201 -16.65 -9.19 14.25
C ILE A 201 -16.63 -8.82 15.73
N ALA A 202 -17.68 -8.16 16.21
CA ALA A 202 -17.95 -7.95 17.62
C ALA A 202 -19.09 -8.87 18.07
N LEU A 203 -18.95 -9.40 19.27
CA LEU A 203 -20.07 -10.06 19.98
C LEU A 203 -20.73 -9.01 20.87
N ASN A 204 -22.02 -8.85 20.69
CA ASN A 204 -22.87 -7.95 21.48
C ASN A 204 -23.46 -8.71 22.68
#